data_e91c6211ed3fba400028fe543c960ff4
#
_entry.id   e91c6211ed3fba400028fe543c960ff4
#
_cell.length_a   1.000
_cell.length_b   1.000
_cell.length_c   1.000
_cell.angle_alpha   90.00
_cell.angle_beta   90.00
_cell.angle_gamma   90.00
#
_symmetry.space_group_name_H-M   'P 1'
#
loop_
_entity.id
_entity.type
_entity.pdbx_description
1 polymer ?
#
loop_
_entity_poly.entity_id
_entity_poly.type
_entity_poly.pdbx_seq_one_letter_code
_entity_poly.pdbx_strand_id
1 'polypeptide(L)'
;VLLAVVAGGGWWWLQNGGDAAQLKYRTAKVDRGALSSTVAASGTLNAVKTVAVSSQISGQLKEVLVDFNSEVKPGQVLARIDPESYQLRINQARADLDAVRSTALVQQNMVTSQKIELGKAKIALVDAERDFQRKKDLIARGFISPSELEKADTVFRTAREQVALVEQGIRTQESQVASAQANVRQREVVLQSAQVDLEKTTIRAPVNGVVIARKIEPGSTVAASLSAPDLFIIAQDLRAMQVETSIDEADIGRLKPGQSATFTVDAFPRRNFSGKVTQIRKAAQVIQNVVTYVVTISAENPDLALVPGMTANTRITVDSRDNVLKVSNAALRFKPQGEGGAPAGKSGDAAAAPAGAAAGAAAQATQFRDRLIADLKPDDAQKARFDQIFTTMRTRVMGLRDVQDEGERRKASSEARNEMRREIEAALKPEQKAAWETILAETATGRTGGASTVTPGRVYVIGSDGKPQAVEIRVGLTDGTYSEVVSGSLKENDEVITGTQDAKSGAAKSAAPAGPRMVF
;
A
#
# COMPACT_ATOMS: atom_id res chain seq x y z
N VAL A 1 -53.98 -76.33 -9.35
CA VAL A 1 -52.59 -75.99 -9.04
C VAL A 1 -52.24 -74.59 -9.56
N LEU A 2 -52.70 -74.13 -10.74
CA LEU A 2 -52.40 -72.83 -11.33
C LEU A 2 -53.00 -71.63 -10.55
N LEU A 3 -54.22 -71.78 -9.94
CA LEU A 3 -54.86 -70.70 -9.15
C LEU A 3 -54.17 -70.42 -7.79
N ALA A 4 -53.55 -71.48 -7.20
CA ALA A 4 -52.80 -71.33 -5.92
C ALA A 4 -51.46 -70.58 -6.08
N VAL A 5 -50.83 -70.63 -7.25
CA VAL A 5 -49.57 -69.95 -7.55
C VAL A 5 -49.77 -68.48 -7.80
N VAL A 6 -50.91 -68.11 -8.45
CA VAL A 6 -51.23 -66.70 -8.71
C VAL A 6 -51.67 -65.98 -7.41
N ALA A 7 -52.43 -66.72 -6.54
CA ALA A 7 -52.81 -66.11 -5.24
C ALA A 7 -51.64 -66.00 -4.28
N GLY A 8 -50.71 -66.96 -4.26
CA GLY A 8 -49.49 -66.90 -3.45
C GLY A 8 -48.49 -65.82 -3.92
N GLY A 9 -48.35 -65.67 -5.25
CA GLY A 9 -47.50 -64.58 -5.84
C GLY A 9 -48.05 -63.21 -5.62
N GLY A 10 -49.38 -63.06 -5.72
CA GLY A 10 -50.04 -61.75 -5.44
C GLY A 10 -49.96 -61.35 -3.96
N TRP A 11 -50.11 -62.32 -3.04
CA TRP A 11 -50.00 -62.08 -1.60
C TRP A 11 -48.52 -61.78 -1.16
N TRP A 12 -47.53 -62.45 -1.77
CA TRP A 12 -46.12 -62.17 -1.56
C TRP A 12 -45.71 -60.80 -2.11
N TRP A 13 -46.26 -60.36 -3.25
CA TRP A 13 -46.04 -59.04 -3.82
C TRP A 13 -46.67 -57.89 -3.01
N LEU A 14 -47.89 -58.14 -2.41
CA LEU A 14 -48.53 -57.19 -1.50
C LEU A 14 -47.83 -57.11 -0.13
N GLN A 15 -47.16 -58.15 0.35
CA GLN A 15 -46.45 -58.13 1.62
C GLN A 15 -45.01 -57.55 1.49
N ASN A 16 -44.39 -57.60 0.32
CA ASN A 16 -43.05 -57.04 0.07
C ASN A 16 -43.09 -55.64 -0.58
N GLY A 17 -44.25 -55.08 -0.82
CA GLY A 17 -44.42 -53.78 -1.45
C GLY A 17 -44.48 -52.59 -0.46
N GLY A 18 -43.72 -52.59 0.63
CA GLY A 18 -43.87 -51.59 1.65
C GLY A 18 -42.67 -51.14 2.48
N ASP A 19 -41.47 -51.64 2.20
CA ASP A 19 -40.28 -51.01 2.82
C ASP A 19 -39.82 -49.82 1.97
N ALA A 20 -40.49 -48.70 2.09
CA ALA A 20 -39.90 -47.43 1.77
C ALA A 20 -38.69 -47.29 2.69
N ALA A 21 -37.49 -47.49 2.12
CA ALA A 21 -36.22 -47.31 2.81
C ALA A 21 -36.25 -45.98 3.57
N GLN A 22 -36.40 -46.07 4.89
CA GLN A 22 -36.31 -44.87 5.75
C GLN A 22 -34.94 -44.29 5.53
N LEU A 23 -34.85 -43.23 4.75
CA LEU A 23 -33.63 -42.45 4.55
C LEU A 23 -33.20 -41.96 5.93
N LYS A 24 -32.12 -42.51 6.47
CA LYS A 24 -31.52 -42.01 7.69
C LYS A 24 -30.82 -40.72 7.39
N TYR A 25 -31.26 -39.66 8.02
CA TYR A 25 -30.66 -38.34 7.90
C TYR A 25 -29.51 -38.21 8.92
N ARG A 26 -28.44 -37.57 8.49
CA ARG A 26 -27.38 -37.12 9.38
C ARG A 26 -27.76 -35.74 9.89
N THR A 27 -27.85 -35.58 11.22
CA THR A 27 -28.24 -34.33 11.89
C THR A 27 -27.04 -33.67 12.53
N ALA A 28 -27.10 -32.34 12.69
CA ALA A 28 -26.23 -31.55 13.54
C ALA A 28 -27.10 -30.69 14.45
N LYS A 29 -26.66 -30.53 15.69
CA LYS A 29 -27.36 -29.66 16.66
C LYS A 29 -27.06 -28.21 16.38
N VAL A 30 -28.05 -27.37 16.61
CA VAL A 30 -27.91 -25.91 16.61
C VAL A 30 -27.41 -25.50 18.01
N ASP A 31 -26.21 -24.93 18.06
CA ASP A 31 -25.57 -24.53 19.32
C ASP A 31 -25.42 -23.01 19.40
N ARG A 32 -25.27 -22.50 20.63
CA ARG A 32 -24.84 -21.11 20.87
C ARG A 32 -23.33 -21.07 21.13
N GLY A 33 -22.69 -20.07 20.55
CA GLY A 33 -21.26 -19.89 20.78
C GLY A 33 -20.71 -18.67 20.06
N ALA A 34 -19.42 -18.42 20.26
CA ALA A 34 -18.72 -17.38 19.54
C ALA A 34 -18.56 -17.77 18.07
N LEU A 35 -18.71 -16.78 17.19
CA LEU A 35 -18.52 -16.90 15.76
C LEU A 35 -17.67 -15.73 15.27
N SER A 36 -16.57 -16.01 14.59
CA SER A 36 -15.68 -14.98 14.06
C SER A 36 -15.45 -15.18 12.56
N SER A 37 -15.64 -14.12 11.80
CA SER A 37 -15.28 -14.10 10.38
C SER A 37 -13.82 -13.66 10.25
N THR A 38 -13.02 -14.48 9.59
CA THR A 38 -11.59 -14.21 9.40
C THR A 38 -11.25 -14.16 7.92
N VAL A 39 -10.34 -13.26 7.56
CA VAL A 39 -9.67 -13.23 6.27
C VAL A 39 -8.32 -13.90 6.44
N ALA A 40 -8.08 -14.96 5.65
CA ALA A 40 -6.81 -15.66 5.63
C ALA A 40 -5.95 -15.16 4.46
N ALA A 41 -4.68 -14.87 4.72
CA ALA A 41 -3.75 -14.43 3.70
C ALA A 41 -2.31 -14.81 4.08
N SER A 42 -1.44 -14.93 3.11
CA SER A 42 -0.01 -15.16 3.33
C SER A 42 0.77 -13.85 3.17
N GLY A 43 1.89 -13.77 3.86
CA GLY A 43 2.75 -12.60 3.83
C GLY A 43 4.18 -12.93 4.23
N THR A 44 5.02 -11.91 4.27
CA THR A 44 6.42 -12.00 4.68
C THR A 44 6.65 -11.20 5.96
N LEU A 45 7.49 -11.74 6.82
CA LEU A 45 7.90 -11.10 8.05
C LEU A 45 9.09 -10.18 7.78
N ASN A 46 8.98 -8.92 8.18
CA ASN A 46 10.01 -7.91 8.00
C ASN A 46 10.26 -7.15 9.31
N ALA A 47 11.47 -6.60 9.48
CA ALA A 47 11.70 -5.67 10.57
C ALA A 47 10.98 -4.35 10.28
N VAL A 48 10.48 -3.67 11.32
CA VAL A 48 9.71 -2.41 11.17
C VAL A 48 10.56 -1.31 10.54
N LYS A 49 11.86 -1.26 10.89
CA LYS A 49 12.79 -0.27 10.36
C LYS A 49 14.03 -0.96 9.82
N THR A 50 14.21 -0.91 8.51
CA THR A 50 15.42 -1.36 7.82
C THR A 50 16.06 -0.19 7.09
N VAL A 51 17.40 -0.15 7.08
CA VAL A 51 18.17 0.83 6.34
C VAL A 51 19.10 0.09 5.39
N ALA A 52 18.95 0.37 4.10
CA ALA A 52 19.87 -0.09 3.09
C ALA A 52 21.09 0.85 3.06
N VAL A 53 22.28 0.28 3.14
CA VAL A 53 23.56 0.99 3.03
C VAL A 53 24.14 0.69 1.66
N SER A 54 24.26 1.70 0.82
CA SER A 54 24.82 1.64 -0.53
C SER A 54 26.12 2.44 -0.62
N SER A 55 26.93 2.23 -1.68
CA SER A 55 28.08 3.06 -1.96
C SER A 55 27.70 4.32 -2.73
N GLN A 56 28.30 5.45 -2.37
CA GLN A 56 28.19 6.71 -3.12
C GLN A 56 29.27 6.89 -4.20
N ILE A 57 30.29 6.04 -4.18
CA ILE A 57 31.42 6.09 -5.11
C ILE A 57 31.69 4.70 -5.70
N SER A 58 32.29 4.67 -6.87
CA SER A 58 32.67 3.44 -7.57
C SER A 58 34.09 3.03 -7.20
N GLY A 59 34.33 1.73 -7.08
CA GLY A 59 35.67 1.20 -6.82
C GLY A 59 35.64 -0.27 -6.42
N GLN A 60 36.81 -0.87 -6.25
CA GLN A 60 36.96 -2.24 -5.78
C GLN A 60 36.90 -2.26 -4.25
N LEU A 61 36.15 -3.19 -3.67
CA LEU A 61 36.16 -3.42 -2.23
C LEU A 61 37.49 -4.06 -1.80
N LYS A 62 38.18 -3.39 -0.88
CA LYS A 62 39.41 -3.89 -0.31
C LYS A 62 39.17 -4.86 0.84
N GLU A 63 38.27 -4.48 1.74
CA GLU A 63 37.94 -5.26 2.93
C GLU A 63 36.49 -5.07 3.36
N VAL A 64 35.92 -6.10 3.96
CA VAL A 64 34.59 -6.09 4.60
C VAL A 64 34.82 -6.50 6.06
N LEU A 65 34.41 -5.62 7.00
CA LEU A 65 34.73 -5.74 8.42
C LEU A 65 33.59 -6.29 9.26
N VAL A 66 32.41 -6.45 8.65
CA VAL A 66 31.21 -6.98 9.31
C VAL A 66 30.62 -8.13 8.50
N ASP A 67 30.00 -9.06 9.19
CA ASP A 67 29.34 -10.21 8.59
C ASP A 67 27.86 -10.23 8.92
N PHE A 68 27.15 -11.24 8.41
CA PHE A 68 25.73 -11.48 8.76
C PHE A 68 25.55 -11.55 10.28
N ASN A 69 24.44 -11.04 10.76
CA ASN A 69 24.06 -10.99 12.18
C ASN A 69 25.00 -10.17 13.09
N SER A 70 25.96 -9.41 12.53
CA SER A 70 26.83 -8.52 13.31
C SER A 70 26.03 -7.33 13.84
N GLU A 71 26.16 -7.04 15.13
CA GLU A 71 25.66 -5.81 15.71
C GLU A 71 26.56 -4.64 15.31
N VAL A 72 25.96 -3.55 14.87
CA VAL A 72 26.67 -2.35 14.42
C VAL A 72 26.16 -1.10 15.11
N LYS A 73 27.09 -0.15 15.32
CA LYS A 73 26.81 1.17 15.90
C LYS A 73 26.93 2.27 14.85
N PRO A 74 26.24 3.41 15.00
CA PRO A 74 26.38 4.54 14.09
C PRO A 74 27.83 4.98 13.97
N GLY A 75 28.29 5.20 12.72
CA GLY A 75 29.68 5.56 12.42
C GLY A 75 30.67 4.39 12.37
N GLN A 76 30.28 3.18 12.78
CA GLN A 76 31.13 1.98 12.67
C GLN A 76 31.42 1.66 11.20
N VAL A 77 32.68 1.32 10.90
CA VAL A 77 33.09 0.96 9.54
C VAL A 77 32.58 -0.44 9.20
N LEU A 78 31.87 -0.54 8.08
CA LEU A 78 31.32 -1.80 7.56
C LEU A 78 32.23 -2.40 6.49
N ALA A 79 32.71 -1.55 5.57
CA ALA A 79 33.59 -1.96 4.49
C ALA A 79 34.46 -0.79 4.02
N ARG A 80 35.51 -1.09 3.30
CA ARG A 80 36.40 -0.11 2.67
C ARG A 80 36.54 -0.40 1.18
N ILE A 81 36.34 0.63 0.38
CA ILE A 81 36.74 0.66 -1.02
C ILE A 81 38.22 0.99 -1.08
N ASP A 82 38.95 0.51 -2.08
CA ASP A 82 40.38 0.81 -2.26
C ASP A 82 40.58 2.32 -2.40
N PRO A 83 41.30 2.96 -1.44
CA PRO A 83 41.49 4.40 -1.40
C PRO A 83 42.60 4.90 -2.32
N GLU A 84 43.39 4.03 -2.96
CA GLU A 84 44.64 4.42 -3.64
C GLU A 84 44.40 5.47 -4.74
N SER A 85 43.43 5.24 -5.60
CA SER A 85 43.11 6.17 -6.68
C SER A 85 42.59 7.53 -6.15
N TYR A 86 41.87 7.53 -5.05
CA TYR A 86 41.34 8.74 -4.40
C TYR A 86 42.46 9.49 -3.67
N GLN A 87 43.43 8.77 -3.06
CA GLN A 87 44.58 9.37 -2.45
C GLN A 87 45.50 10.05 -3.49
N LEU A 88 45.67 9.44 -4.67
CA LEU A 88 46.40 10.06 -5.77
C LEU A 88 45.71 11.36 -6.23
N ARG A 89 44.37 11.40 -6.32
CA ARG A 89 43.64 12.63 -6.64
C ARG A 89 43.83 13.74 -5.62
N ILE A 90 43.88 13.39 -4.32
CA ILE A 90 44.19 14.38 -3.26
C ILE A 90 45.60 14.92 -3.42
N ASN A 91 46.57 14.05 -3.66
CA ASN A 91 47.97 14.47 -3.84
C ASN A 91 48.11 15.41 -5.05
N GLN A 92 47.44 15.10 -6.15
CA GLN A 92 47.40 15.97 -7.33
C GLN A 92 46.74 17.32 -7.01
N ALA A 93 45.56 17.32 -6.40
CA ALA A 93 44.84 18.55 -6.05
C ALA A 93 45.63 19.42 -5.06
N ARG A 94 46.39 18.81 -4.15
CA ARG A 94 47.30 19.51 -3.23
C ARG A 94 48.43 20.17 -3.95
N ALA A 95 49.09 19.46 -4.87
CA ALA A 95 50.20 20.01 -5.67
C ALA A 95 49.70 21.19 -6.54
N ASP A 96 48.53 21.06 -7.16
CA ASP A 96 47.92 22.15 -7.94
C ASP A 96 47.62 23.37 -7.07
N LEU A 97 47.11 23.18 -5.86
CA LEU A 97 46.85 24.26 -4.91
C LEU A 97 48.14 24.96 -4.51
N ASP A 98 49.20 24.21 -4.20
CA ASP A 98 50.49 24.78 -3.80
C ASP A 98 51.13 25.59 -4.93
N ALA A 99 51.01 25.15 -6.18
CA ALA A 99 51.46 25.89 -7.35
C ALA A 99 50.72 27.25 -7.50
N VAL A 100 49.39 27.24 -7.35
CA VAL A 100 48.60 28.48 -7.46
C VAL A 100 48.85 29.41 -6.27
N ARG A 101 49.05 28.89 -5.05
CA ARG A 101 49.45 29.67 -3.87
C ARG A 101 50.79 30.38 -4.09
N SER A 102 51.77 29.66 -4.68
CA SER A 102 53.06 30.25 -5.03
C SER A 102 52.88 31.40 -6.03
N THR A 103 52.02 31.24 -7.03
CA THR A 103 51.70 32.29 -7.99
C THR A 103 51.05 33.50 -7.30
N ALA A 104 50.12 33.29 -6.39
CA ALA A 104 49.49 34.38 -5.63
C ALA A 104 50.50 35.12 -4.74
N LEU A 105 51.44 34.41 -4.16
CA LEU A 105 52.53 35.02 -3.38
C LEU A 105 53.46 35.92 -4.25
N VAL A 106 53.77 35.47 -5.48
CA VAL A 106 54.55 36.31 -6.44
C VAL A 106 53.79 37.59 -6.74
N GLN A 107 52.48 37.53 -7.02
CA GLN A 107 51.69 38.73 -7.27
C GLN A 107 51.64 39.64 -6.03
N GLN A 108 51.56 39.09 -4.84
CA GLN A 108 51.58 39.86 -3.59
C GLN A 108 52.92 40.56 -3.40
N ASN A 109 54.06 39.92 -3.73
CA ASN A 109 55.39 40.52 -3.68
C ASN A 109 55.53 41.66 -4.70
N MET A 110 54.90 41.56 -5.89
CA MET A 110 54.87 42.63 -6.88
C MET A 110 54.13 43.86 -6.37
N VAL A 111 53.00 43.69 -5.63
CA VAL A 111 52.35 44.85 -4.94
C VAL A 111 53.29 45.52 -3.95
N THR A 112 54.03 44.73 -3.20
CA THR A 112 54.99 45.25 -2.22
C THR A 112 56.10 46.07 -2.91
N SER A 113 56.65 45.56 -4.04
CA SER A 113 57.64 46.30 -4.84
C SER A 113 57.08 47.60 -5.40
N GLN A 114 55.83 47.62 -5.90
CA GLN A 114 55.14 48.83 -6.38
C GLN A 114 54.88 49.84 -5.23
N LYS A 115 54.60 49.39 -4.01
CA LYS A 115 54.45 50.25 -2.83
C LYS A 115 55.79 50.92 -2.43
N ILE A 116 56.91 50.23 -2.62
CA ILE A 116 58.26 50.82 -2.40
C ILE A 116 58.49 51.92 -3.46
N GLU A 117 58.11 51.68 -4.72
CA GLU A 117 58.25 52.65 -5.80
C GLU A 117 57.38 53.87 -5.56
N LEU A 118 56.14 53.70 -5.04
CA LEU A 118 55.29 54.78 -4.60
C LEU A 118 55.97 55.63 -3.51
N GLY A 119 56.63 54.99 -2.56
CA GLY A 119 57.38 55.70 -1.53
C GLY A 119 58.45 56.62 -2.09
N LYS A 120 59.21 56.15 -3.10
CA LYS A 120 60.21 56.96 -3.80
C LYS A 120 59.56 58.13 -4.56
N ALA A 121 58.48 57.88 -5.31
CA ALA A 121 57.74 58.91 -6.04
C ALA A 121 57.16 59.99 -5.10
N LYS A 122 56.65 59.59 -3.93
CA LYS A 122 56.17 60.53 -2.90
C LYS A 122 57.28 61.38 -2.31
N ILE A 123 58.47 60.85 -2.08
CA ILE A 123 59.64 61.61 -1.63
C ILE A 123 60.00 62.65 -2.69
N ALA A 124 60.10 62.27 -3.97
CA ALA A 124 60.35 63.19 -5.07
C ALA A 124 59.32 64.28 -5.21
N LEU A 125 58.01 63.98 -5.00
CA LEU A 125 56.93 64.93 -4.99
C LEU A 125 57.11 65.98 -3.85
N VAL A 126 57.42 65.51 -2.65
CA VAL A 126 57.66 66.42 -1.47
C VAL A 126 58.83 67.37 -1.71
N ASP A 127 59.90 66.89 -2.32
CA ASP A 127 61.07 67.72 -2.66
C ASP A 127 60.74 68.73 -3.74
N ALA A 128 60.02 68.31 -4.80
CA ALA A 128 59.56 69.28 -5.85
C ALA A 128 58.57 70.32 -5.31
N GLU A 129 57.68 69.90 -4.41
CA GLU A 129 56.74 70.80 -3.75
C GLU A 129 57.44 71.86 -2.89
N ARG A 130 58.44 71.47 -2.09
CA ARG A 130 59.27 72.34 -1.27
C ARG A 130 60.05 73.33 -2.12
N ASP A 131 60.60 72.90 -3.26
CA ASP A 131 61.35 73.76 -4.16
C ASP A 131 60.42 74.77 -4.84
N PHE A 132 59.23 74.32 -5.32
CA PHE A 132 58.18 75.18 -5.89
C PHE A 132 57.73 76.25 -4.88
N GLN A 133 57.43 75.92 -3.64
CA GLN A 133 57.01 76.86 -2.59
C GLN A 133 58.12 77.88 -2.28
N ARG A 134 59.38 77.41 -2.18
CA ARG A 134 60.51 78.27 -1.96
C ARG A 134 60.69 79.28 -3.10
N LYS A 135 60.59 78.87 -4.37
CA LYS A 135 60.67 79.76 -5.54
C LYS A 135 59.50 80.72 -5.64
N LYS A 136 58.30 80.28 -5.24
CA LYS A 136 57.12 81.10 -5.14
C LYS A 136 57.29 82.28 -4.13
N ASP A 137 57.95 82.00 -3.00
CA ASP A 137 58.26 83.06 -2.00
C ASP A 137 59.35 84.01 -2.49
N LEU A 138 60.34 83.49 -3.24
CA LEU A 138 61.41 84.33 -3.81
C LEU A 138 60.95 85.23 -4.94
N ILE A 139 60.01 84.80 -5.80
CA ILE A 139 59.45 85.70 -6.84
C ILE A 139 58.61 86.79 -6.24
N ALA A 140 57.86 86.55 -5.14
CA ALA A 140 57.10 87.57 -4.42
C ALA A 140 57.99 88.64 -3.85
N ARG A 141 59.28 88.37 -3.64
CA ARG A 141 60.30 89.32 -3.17
C ARG A 141 61.15 89.89 -4.31
N GLY A 142 60.90 89.54 -5.59
CA GLY A 142 61.63 90.05 -6.74
C GLY A 142 63.02 89.41 -6.97
N PHE A 143 63.39 88.30 -6.37
CA PHE A 143 64.73 87.71 -6.44
C PHE A 143 64.96 86.73 -7.58
N ILE A 144 63.94 86.23 -8.25
CA ILE A 144 64.03 85.30 -9.35
C ILE A 144 63.13 85.71 -10.53
N SER A 145 63.36 85.10 -11.73
CA SER A 145 62.59 85.32 -12.93
C SER A 145 61.29 84.53 -12.95
N PRO A 146 60.19 84.96 -13.65
CA PRO A 146 59.00 84.12 -13.83
C PRO A 146 59.24 82.78 -14.49
N SER A 147 60.22 82.65 -15.37
CA SER A 147 60.62 81.42 -16.04
C SER A 147 61.18 80.35 -15.06
N GLU A 148 61.86 80.83 -14.00
CA GLU A 148 62.35 79.94 -12.94
C GLU A 148 61.21 79.33 -12.10
N LEU A 149 60.17 80.08 -11.82
CA LEU A 149 58.97 79.55 -11.13
C LEU A 149 58.21 78.56 -12.01
N GLU A 150 58.00 78.90 -13.31
CA GLU A 150 57.34 78.03 -14.29
C GLU A 150 58.02 76.66 -14.44
N LYS A 151 59.36 76.64 -14.45
CA LYS A 151 60.12 75.38 -14.45
C LYS A 151 59.85 74.54 -13.19
N ALA A 152 59.83 75.14 -12.02
CA ALA A 152 59.56 74.44 -10.78
C ALA A 152 58.10 73.95 -10.68
N ASP A 153 57.12 74.75 -11.18
CA ASP A 153 55.71 74.28 -11.30
C ASP A 153 55.60 73.09 -12.20
N THR A 154 56.28 73.10 -13.34
CA THR A 154 56.30 71.91 -14.26
C THR A 154 56.88 70.66 -13.58
N VAL A 155 58.02 70.79 -12.84
CA VAL A 155 58.62 69.72 -12.08
C VAL A 155 57.65 69.16 -10.99
N PHE A 156 57.02 70.05 -10.27
CA PHE A 156 56.05 69.68 -9.24
C PHE A 156 54.83 68.93 -9.84
N ARG A 157 54.27 69.46 -10.94
CA ARG A 157 53.15 68.83 -11.62
C ARG A 157 53.53 67.42 -12.16
N THR A 158 54.72 67.32 -12.80
CA THR A 158 55.20 66.04 -13.28
C THR A 158 55.43 65.01 -12.15
N ALA A 159 55.98 65.43 -11.01
CA ALA A 159 56.15 64.59 -9.85
C ALA A 159 54.77 64.10 -9.28
N ARG A 160 53.79 65.02 -9.29
CA ARG A 160 52.43 64.70 -8.85
C ARG A 160 51.76 63.65 -9.77
N GLU A 161 51.84 63.83 -11.09
CA GLU A 161 51.34 62.87 -12.08
C GLU A 161 52.06 61.54 -11.99
N GLN A 162 53.38 61.53 -11.68
CA GLN A 162 54.12 60.31 -11.45
C GLN A 162 53.60 59.51 -10.24
N VAL A 163 53.25 60.16 -9.14
CA VAL A 163 52.64 59.53 -7.97
C VAL A 163 51.27 58.92 -8.37
N ALA A 164 50.44 59.67 -9.11
CA ALA A 164 49.15 59.16 -9.56
C ALA A 164 49.29 57.94 -10.47
N LEU A 165 50.27 57.96 -11.37
CA LEU A 165 50.56 56.82 -12.26
C LEU A 165 50.98 55.57 -11.45
N VAL A 166 51.88 55.68 -10.47
CA VAL A 166 52.29 54.54 -9.63
C VAL A 166 51.14 54.06 -8.75
N GLU A 167 50.31 54.94 -8.21
CA GLU A 167 49.11 54.57 -7.47
C GLU A 167 48.13 53.80 -8.32
N GLN A 168 47.92 54.17 -9.60
CA GLN A 168 47.10 53.40 -10.54
C GLN A 168 47.73 52.03 -10.83
N GLY A 169 49.05 51.96 -10.96
CA GLY A 169 49.79 50.71 -11.10
C GLY A 169 49.55 49.75 -9.92
N ILE A 170 49.56 50.29 -8.68
CA ILE A 170 49.25 49.49 -7.48
C ILE A 170 47.84 48.95 -7.52
N ARG A 171 46.81 49.75 -7.87
CA ARG A 171 45.41 49.28 -7.99
C ARG A 171 45.27 48.15 -9.00
N THR A 172 45.96 48.25 -10.13
CA THR A 172 45.98 47.19 -11.14
C THR A 172 46.58 45.93 -10.58
N GLN A 173 47.72 46.04 -9.89
CA GLN A 173 48.40 44.90 -9.28
C GLN A 173 47.57 44.27 -8.13
N GLU A 174 46.89 45.10 -7.32
CA GLU A 174 45.99 44.60 -6.28
C GLU A 174 44.80 43.84 -6.87
N SER A 175 44.28 44.28 -8.05
CA SER A 175 43.24 43.50 -8.79
C SER A 175 43.79 42.15 -9.27
N GLN A 176 45.04 42.09 -9.69
CA GLN A 176 45.71 40.82 -10.06
C GLN A 176 45.88 39.90 -8.86
N VAL A 177 46.24 40.43 -7.70
CA VAL A 177 46.31 39.66 -6.43
C VAL A 177 44.92 39.13 -6.07
N ALA A 178 43.85 39.93 -6.16
CA ALA A 178 42.50 39.49 -5.90
C ALA A 178 42.05 38.34 -6.84
N SER A 179 42.44 38.42 -8.12
CA SER A 179 42.21 37.33 -9.10
C SER A 179 43.00 36.07 -8.74
N ALA A 180 44.29 36.22 -8.39
CA ALA A 180 45.12 35.08 -7.98
C ALA A 180 44.56 34.40 -6.71
N GLN A 181 44.09 35.19 -5.73
CA GLN A 181 43.45 34.65 -4.52
C GLN A 181 42.11 33.94 -4.83
N ALA A 182 41.35 34.43 -5.80
CA ALA A 182 40.15 33.73 -6.25
C ALA A 182 40.48 32.33 -6.84
N ASN A 183 41.58 32.23 -7.63
CA ASN A 183 42.06 30.96 -8.14
C ASN A 183 42.55 30.01 -7.01
N VAL A 184 43.17 30.54 -5.96
CA VAL A 184 43.53 29.74 -4.76
C VAL A 184 42.27 29.16 -4.13
N ARG A 185 41.23 29.96 -3.87
CA ARG A 185 39.98 29.48 -3.30
C ARG A 185 39.31 28.40 -4.19
N GLN A 186 39.36 28.57 -5.50
CA GLN A 186 38.85 27.56 -6.42
C GLN A 186 39.56 26.22 -6.27
N ARG A 187 40.90 26.22 -6.18
CA ARG A 187 41.67 24.98 -5.99
C ARG A 187 41.49 24.38 -4.59
N GLU A 188 41.27 25.20 -3.57
CA GLU A 188 40.91 24.70 -2.23
C GLU A 188 39.61 23.91 -2.24
N VAL A 189 38.57 24.37 -2.96
CA VAL A 189 37.31 23.64 -3.13
C VAL A 189 37.53 22.30 -3.86
N VAL A 190 38.40 22.27 -4.89
CA VAL A 190 38.74 21.03 -5.60
C VAL A 190 39.43 20.02 -4.65
N LEU A 191 40.37 20.50 -3.84
CA LEU A 191 41.03 19.65 -2.83
C LEU A 191 40.04 19.13 -1.79
N GLN A 192 39.13 19.99 -1.32
CA GLN A 192 38.08 19.60 -0.36
C GLN A 192 37.17 18.54 -0.96
N SER A 193 36.77 18.67 -2.24
CA SER A 193 35.95 17.67 -2.95
C SER A 193 36.68 16.32 -3.00
N ALA A 194 37.96 16.30 -3.35
CA ALA A 194 38.75 15.07 -3.37
C ALA A 194 38.89 14.42 -1.99
N GLN A 195 38.97 15.22 -0.91
CA GLN A 195 38.98 14.73 0.47
C GLN A 195 37.65 14.08 0.87
N VAL A 196 36.53 14.69 0.51
CA VAL A 196 35.19 14.13 0.72
C VAL A 196 35.03 12.81 -0.03
N ASP A 197 35.53 12.73 -1.27
CA ASP A 197 35.47 11.48 -2.03
C ASP A 197 36.34 10.38 -1.37
N LEU A 198 37.50 10.70 -0.81
CA LEU A 198 38.29 9.75 -0.02
C LEU A 198 37.53 9.30 1.25
N GLU A 199 36.86 10.21 1.95
CA GLU A 199 36.06 9.84 3.13
C GLU A 199 34.95 8.85 2.77
N LYS A 200 34.29 9.03 1.61
CA LYS A 200 33.26 8.12 1.09
C LYS A 200 33.78 6.73 0.72
N THR A 201 35.10 6.52 0.59
CA THR A 201 35.68 5.16 0.42
C THR A 201 35.44 4.29 1.65
N THR A 202 35.21 4.90 2.81
CA THR A 202 34.90 4.20 4.06
C THR A 202 33.41 4.14 4.27
N ILE A 203 32.81 2.98 4.04
CA ILE A 203 31.38 2.75 4.20
C ILE A 203 31.09 2.54 5.68
N ARG A 204 30.20 3.36 6.25
CA ARG A 204 29.85 3.36 7.67
C ARG A 204 28.39 3.07 7.89
N ALA A 205 28.05 2.49 9.04
CA ALA A 205 26.68 2.31 9.47
C ALA A 205 26.02 3.66 9.79
N PRO A 206 24.87 4.00 9.21
CA PRO A 206 24.17 5.24 9.53
C PRO A 206 23.35 5.14 10.82
N VAL A 207 23.04 3.93 11.27
CA VAL A 207 22.18 3.63 12.43
C VAL A 207 22.74 2.47 13.25
N ASN A 208 22.30 2.34 14.50
CA ASN A 208 22.51 1.12 15.27
C ASN A 208 21.57 0.01 14.80
N GLY A 209 21.99 -1.22 14.90
CA GLY A 209 21.17 -2.37 14.52
C GLY A 209 21.98 -3.62 14.23
N VAL A 210 21.34 -4.57 13.56
CA VAL A 210 21.93 -5.85 13.16
C VAL A 210 21.94 -5.95 11.63
N VAL A 211 23.06 -6.40 11.07
CA VAL A 211 23.20 -6.64 9.63
C VAL A 211 22.39 -7.88 9.25
N ILE A 212 21.29 -7.70 8.53
CA ILE A 212 20.43 -8.81 8.08
C ILE A 212 20.81 -9.34 6.69
N ALA A 213 21.45 -8.51 5.86
CA ALA A 213 21.91 -8.93 4.55
C ALA A 213 23.23 -8.26 4.19
N ARG A 214 24.15 -9.02 3.61
CA ARG A 214 25.41 -8.60 2.99
C ARG A 214 25.41 -9.09 1.54
N LYS A 215 25.39 -8.14 0.61
CA LYS A 215 25.32 -8.46 -0.84
C LYS A 215 26.64 -8.29 -1.56
N ILE A 216 27.73 -8.18 -0.81
CA ILE A 216 29.06 -7.89 -1.34
C ILE A 216 30.13 -8.81 -0.72
N GLU A 217 31.17 -9.06 -1.50
CA GLU A 217 32.34 -9.83 -1.11
C GLU A 217 33.62 -8.97 -1.24
N PRO A 218 34.67 -9.22 -0.44
CA PRO A 218 35.95 -8.59 -0.65
C PRO A 218 36.47 -8.85 -2.08
N GLY A 219 37.02 -7.82 -2.74
CA GLY A 219 37.44 -7.89 -4.14
C GLY A 219 36.33 -7.58 -5.17
N SER A 220 35.08 -7.50 -4.78
CA SER A 220 33.96 -7.10 -5.68
C SER A 220 34.13 -5.65 -6.11
N THR A 221 33.76 -5.35 -7.37
CA THR A 221 33.72 -3.98 -7.87
C THR A 221 32.32 -3.40 -7.70
N VAL A 222 32.22 -2.25 -7.07
CA VAL A 222 30.98 -1.49 -6.89
C VAL A 222 30.95 -0.35 -7.90
N ALA A 223 29.87 -0.25 -8.68
CA ALA A 223 29.63 0.83 -9.63
C ALA A 223 28.44 1.68 -9.15
N ALA A 224 28.71 2.90 -8.70
CA ALA A 224 27.69 3.82 -8.20
C ALA A 224 27.08 4.74 -9.29
N SER A 225 27.59 4.69 -10.53
CA SER A 225 27.27 5.66 -11.59
C SER A 225 25.90 5.46 -12.26
N LEU A 226 25.35 4.25 -12.25
CA LEU A 226 24.06 3.92 -12.91
C LEU A 226 22.97 3.56 -11.91
N SER A 227 23.30 2.78 -10.92
CA SER A 227 22.43 2.47 -9.77
C SER A 227 23.34 2.11 -8.60
N ALA A 228 23.20 2.79 -7.48
CA ALA A 228 23.94 2.43 -6.27
C ALA A 228 23.37 1.11 -5.72
N PRO A 229 24.09 -0.03 -5.83
CA PRO A 229 23.59 -1.29 -5.28
C PRO A 229 23.59 -1.24 -3.76
N ASP A 230 22.59 -1.87 -3.15
CA ASP A 230 22.57 -2.08 -1.71
C ASP A 230 23.69 -3.06 -1.33
N LEU A 231 24.61 -2.61 -0.47
CA LEU A 231 25.72 -3.41 0.00
C LEU A 231 25.36 -4.18 1.27
N PHE A 232 24.71 -3.47 2.20
CA PHE A 232 24.23 -4.02 3.46
C PHE A 232 22.80 -3.60 3.72
N ILE A 233 22.03 -4.45 4.40
CA ILE A 233 20.72 -4.09 4.96
C ILE A 233 20.82 -4.25 6.47
N ILE A 234 20.56 -3.17 7.20
CA ILE A 234 20.63 -3.11 8.65
C ILE A 234 19.21 -2.98 9.20
N ALA A 235 18.81 -3.90 10.09
CA ALA A 235 17.58 -3.77 10.87
C ALA A 235 17.91 -3.07 12.20
N GLN A 236 17.13 -2.01 12.52
CA GLN A 236 17.38 -1.25 13.75
C GLN A 236 16.98 -2.03 15.00
N ASP A 237 15.84 -2.73 14.94
CA ASP A 237 15.31 -3.52 16.05
C ASP A 237 14.61 -4.77 15.50
N LEU A 238 15.07 -5.94 15.93
CA LEU A 238 14.47 -7.22 15.59
C LEU A 238 13.39 -7.67 16.59
N ARG A 239 13.20 -6.93 17.69
CA ARG A 239 12.12 -7.20 18.66
C ARG A 239 10.78 -6.69 18.17
N ALA A 240 10.78 -5.61 17.39
CA ALA A 240 9.62 -5.05 16.74
C ALA A 240 9.62 -5.47 15.26
N MET A 241 8.75 -6.42 14.94
CA MET A 241 8.60 -6.94 13.58
C MET A 241 7.24 -6.56 13.00
N GLN A 242 7.08 -6.73 11.72
CA GLN A 242 5.81 -6.58 11.02
C GLN A 242 5.65 -7.68 9.97
N VAL A 243 4.41 -8.17 9.83
CA VAL A 243 4.03 -9.05 8.74
C VAL A 243 3.41 -8.19 7.64
N GLU A 244 3.98 -8.23 6.45
CA GLU A 244 3.41 -7.60 5.24
C GLU A 244 2.64 -8.67 4.49
N THR A 245 1.31 -8.59 4.56
CA THR A 245 0.39 -9.59 4.02
C THR A 245 -0.26 -9.07 2.77
N SER A 246 -0.30 -9.87 1.70
CA SER A 246 -1.01 -9.55 0.46
C SER A 246 -2.45 -10.04 0.57
N ILE A 247 -3.40 -9.12 0.45
CA ILE A 247 -4.84 -9.39 0.58
C ILE A 247 -5.54 -9.01 -0.72
N ASP A 248 -6.44 -9.86 -1.17
CA ASP A 248 -7.19 -9.66 -2.40
C ASP A 248 -8.15 -8.47 -2.30
N GLU A 249 -8.41 -7.80 -3.43
CA GLU A 249 -9.34 -6.67 -3.53
C GLU A 249 -10.73 -7.00 -2.99
N ALA A 250 -11.19 -8.25 -3.14
CA ALA A 250 -12.51 -8.69 -2.67
C ALA A 250 -12.68 -8.58 -1.14
N ASP A 251 -11.59 -8.75 -0.37
CA ASP A 251 -11.60 -8.79 1.08
C ASP A 251 -11.14 -7.48 1.75
N ILE A 252 -10.41 -6.62 1.02
CA ILE A 252 -9.82 -5.41 1.60
C ILE A 252 -10.87 -4.44 2.16
N GLY A 253 -12.05 -4.37 1.54
CA GLY A 253 -13.15 -3.51 1.98
C GLY A 253 -13.71 -3.82 3.37
N ARG A 254 -13.42 -5.02 3.89
CA ARG A 254 -13.86 -5.49 5.21
C ARG A 254 -12.82 -5.24 6.30
N LEU A 255 -11.59 -4.89 5.92
CA LEU A 255 -10.47 -4.70 6.85
C LEU A 255 -10.39 -3.26 7.34
N LYS A 256 -10.02 -3.11 8.61
CA LYS A 256 -9.82 -1.82 9.26
C LYS A 256 -8.55 -1.86 10.13
N PRO A 257 -7.82 -0.74 10.24
CA PRO A 257 -6.74 -0.62 11.21
C PRO A 257 -7.25 -0.91 12.64
N GLY A 258 -6.42 -1.58 13.44
CA GLY A 258 -6.75 -1.96 14.82
C GLY A 258 -7.38 -3.34 14.98
N GLN A 259 -7.79 -4.01 13.90
CA GLN A 259 -8.33 -5.38 13.98
C GLN A 259 -7.25 -6.36 14.48
N SER A 260 -7.69 -7.35 15.25
CA SER A 260 -6.83 -8.41 15.77
C SER A 260 -6.47 -9.38 14.65
N ALA A 261 -5.22 -9.78 14.61
CA ALA A 261 -4.70 -10.77 13.68
C ALA A 261 -3.92 -11.84 14.44
N THR A 262 -4.02 -13.06 14.00
CA THR A 262 -3.18 -14.18 14.44
C THR A 262 -2.41 -14.69 13.24
N PHE A 263 -1.16 -15.08 13.45
CA PHE A 263 -0.37 -15.65 12.38
C PHE A 263 0.50 -16.79 12.87
N THR A 264 0.79 -17.68 11.98
CA THR A 264 1.76 -18.76 12.16
C THR A 264 2.86 -18.60 11.13
N VAL A 265 4.08 -18.91 11.50
CA VAL A 265 5.21 -18.97 10.56
C VAL A 265 5.54 -20.41 10.25
N ASP A 266 5.97 -20.69 9.03
CA ASP A 266 6.26 -22.06 8.60
C ASP A 266 7.39 -22.72 9.41
N ALA A 267 8.29 -21.91 9.98
CA ALA A 267 9.33 -22.39 10.90
C ALA A 267 8.79 -22.87 12.26
N PHE A 268 7.62 -22.34 12.70
CA PHE A 268 7.00 -22.68 13.98
C PHE A 268 5.49 -22.97 13.82
N PRO A 269 5.11 -24.09 13.17
CA PRO A 269 3.71 -24.35 12.80
C PRO A 269 2.77 -24.59 13.98
N ARG A 270 3.33 -24.90 15.16
CA ARG A 270 2.54 -25.11 16.40
C ARG A 270 2.45 -23.87 17.29
N ARG A 271 3.13 -22.79 16.96
CA ARG A 271 3.13 -21.54 17.73
C ARG A 271 2.30 -20.48 17.01
N ASN A 272 1.25 -20.01 17.67
CA ASN A 272 0.45 -18.89 17.19
C ASN A 272 1.03 -17.59 17.76
N PHE A 273 1.24 -16.64 16.87
CA PHE A 273 1.64 -15.28 17.22
C PHE A 273 0.42 -14.37 17.06
N SER A 274 0.33 -13.37 17.91
CA SER A 274 -0.74 -12.37 17.87
C SER A 274 -0.20 -11.03 17.42
N GLY A 275 -1.02 -10.29 16.70
CA GLY A 275 -0.70 -8.95 16.26
C GLY A 275 -1.95 -8.15 15.99
N LYS A 276 -1.76 -6.90 15.54
CA LYS A 276 -2.85 -6.01 15.14
C LYS A 276 -2.55 -5.42 13.77
N VAL A 277 -3.59 -5.22 12.98
CA VAL A 277 -3.50 -4.47 11.73
C VAL A 277 -3.09 -3.03 12.05
N THR A 278 -1.91 -2.64 11.63
CA THR A 278 -1.36 -1.30 11.86
C THR A 278 -1.74 -0.38 10.72
N GLN A 279 -1.58 -0.84 9.49
CA GLN A 279 -1.80 -0.03 8.30
C GLN A 279 -2.27 -0.88 7.12
N ILE A 280 -3.12 -0.28 6.29
CA ILE A 280 -3.52 -0.80 4.99
C ILE A 280 -2.93 0.13 3.93
N ARG A 281 -2.00 -0.36 3.11
CA ARG A 281 -1.41 0.43 2.03
C ARG A 281 -2.43 0.64 0.92
N LYS A 282 -2.63 1.88 0.50
CA LYS A 282 -3.63 2.23 -0.53
C LYS A 282 -3.17 1.95 -1.96
N ALA A 283 -1.87 1.72 -2.16
CA ALA A 283 -1.32 1.33 -3.46
C ALA A 283 -1.57 -0.15 -3.70
N ALA A 284 -2.31 -0.47 -4.73
CA ALA A 284 -2.51 -1.84 -5.18
C ALA A 284 -1.25 -2.39 -5.86
N GLN A 285 -1.03 -3.69 -5.71
CA GLN A 285 -0.01 -4.44 -6.44
C GLN A 285 -0.71 -5.51 -7.28
N VAL A 286 -0.22 -5.73 -8.49
CA VAL A 286 -0.74 -6.80 -9.34
C VAL A 286 0.24 -7.97 -9.29
N ILE A 287 -0.16 -9.05 -8.66
CA ILE A 287 0.61 -10.28 -8.53
C ILE A 287 -0.12 -11.37 -9.30
N GLN A 288 0.52 -11.95 -10.33
CA GLN A 288 -0.08 -13.01 -11.17
C GLN A 288 -1.48 -12.64 -11.71
N ASN A 289 -1.65 -11.39 -12.17
CA ASN A 289 -2.91 -10.83 -12.67
C ASN A 289 -4.03 -10.67 -11.61
N VAL A 290 -3.72 -10.84 -10.32
CA VAL A 290 -4.65 -10.57 -9.22
C VAL A 290 -4.27 -9.24 -8.57
N VAL A 291 -5.26 -8.37 -8.38
CA VAL A 291 -5.09 -7.10 -7.66
C VAL A 291 -5.09 -7.37 -6.17
N THR A 292 -3.97 -7.07 -5.52
CA THR A 292 -3.79 -7.26 -4.08
C THR A 292 -3.37 -5.97 -3.39
N TYR A 293 -3.67 -5.86 -2.12
CA TYR A 293 -3.27 -4.74 -1.25
C TYR A 293 -2.41 -5.26 -0.12
N VAL A 294 -1.34 -4.51 0.21
CA VAL A 294 -0.48 -4.87 1.32
C VAL A 294 -1.06 -4.36 2.62
N VAL A 295 -1.30 -5.28 3.55
CA VAL A 295 -1.73 -5.00 4.92
C VAL A 295 -0.57 -5.30 5.87
N THR A 296 -0.22 -4.32 6.69
CA THR A 296 0.86 -4.44 7.68
C THR A 296 0.26 -4.80 9.03
N ILE A 297 0.75 -5.88 9.61
CA ILE A 297 0.35 -6.40 10.92
C ILE A 297 1.55 -6.31 11.85
N SER A 298 1.39 -5.73 13.04
CA SER A 298 2.44 -5.69 14.06
C SER A 298 2.73 -7.11 14.59
N ALA A 299 3.99 -7.40 14.83
CA ALA A 299 4.43 -8.67 15.39
C ALA A 299 5.49 -8.41 16.47
N GLU A 300 5.22 -8.81 17.69
CA GLU A 300 6.18 -8.73 18.78
C GLU A 300 7.09 -9.97 18.77
N ASN A 301 8.40 -9.74 18.92
CA ASN A 301 9.43 -10.78 18.88
C ASN A 301 10.39 -10.68 20.08
N PRO A 302 9.92 -10.87 21.31
CA PRO A 302 10.75 -10.72 22.51
C PRO A 302 11.89 -11.75 22.55
N ASP A 303 11.64 -12.95 22.03
CA ASP A 303 12.58 -14.08 22.06
C ASP A 303 13.53 -14.08 20.85
N LEU A 304 13.43 -13.09 19.96
CA LEU A 304 14.21 -13.03 18.68
C LEU A 304 14.08 -14.31 17.81
N ALA A 305 13.01 -15.09 18.03
CA ALA A 305 12.77 -16.31 17.26
C ALA A 305 12.27 -16.04 15.84
N LEU A 306 11.59 -14.91 15.63
CA LEU A 306 11.13 -14.47 14.33
C LEU A 306 12.27 -13.78 13.58
N VAL A 307 12.55 -14.23 12.37
CA VAL A 307 13.62 -13.70 11.51
C VAL A 307 13.01 -13.05 10.26
N PRO A 308 13.54 -11.89 9.82
CA PRO A 308 13.11 -11.27 8.57
C PRO A 308 13.20 -12.23 7.38
N GLY A 309 12.20 -12.20 6.50
CA GLY A 309 12.10 -13.09 5.35
C GLY A 309 11.31 -14.38 5.59
N MET A 310 10.89 -14.68 6.82
CA MET A 310 10.00 -15.83 7.07
C MET A 310 8.63 -15.61 6.45
N THR A 311 8.05 -16.69 5.89
CA THR A 311 6.66 -16.71 5.43
C THR A 311 5.72 -16.85 6.62
N ALA A 312 4.70 -16.01 6.66
CA ALA A 312 3.68 -16.00 7.69
C ALA A 312 2.30 -16.22 7.07
N ASN A 313 1.55 -17.17 7.64
CA ASN A 313 0.15 -17.43 7.31
C ASN A 313 -0.73 -16.69 8.34
N THR A 314 -1.41 -15.64 7.90
CA THR A 314 -2.16 -14.74 8.77
C THR A 314 -3.65 -14.99 8.69
N ARG A 315 -4.34 -14.77 9.81
CA ARG A 315 -5.80 -14.76 9.93
C ARG A 315 -6.21 -13.47 10.64
N ILE A 316 -6.83 -12.57 9.90
CA ILE A 316 -7.30 -11.29 10.42
C ILE A 316 -8.76 -11.42 10.78
N THR A 317 -9.12 -11.13 12.02
CA THR A 317 -10.52 -11.15 12.48
C THR A 317 -11.21 -9.88 12.02
N VAL A 318 -12.17 -10.06 11.11
CA VAL A 318 -12.94 -8.95 10.53
C VAL A 318 -14.11 -8.58 11.41
N ASP A 319 -14.85 -9.58 11.86
CA ASP A 319 -16.01 -9.42 12.74
C ASP A 319 -16.08 -10.60 13.72
N SER A 320 -16.48 -10.34 14.93
CA SER A 320 -16.62 -11.35 15.99
C SER A 320 -17.88 -11.07 16.78
N ARG A 321 -18.67 -12.10 16.98
CA ARG A 321 -19.87 -12.05 17.80
C ARG A 321 -19.87 -13.18 18.81
N ASP A 322 -20.12 -12.83 20.04
CA ASP A 322 -20.19 -13.80 21.12
C ASP A 322 -21.65 -14.22 21.36
N ASN A 323 -21.84 -15.48 21.73
CA ASN A 323 -23.14 -16.04 22.12
C ASN A 323 -24.25 -15.95 21.06
N VAL A 324 -23.92 -16.17 19.77
CA VAL A 324 -24.90 -16.24 18.68
C VAL A 324 -25.35 -17.68 18.44
N LEU A 325 -26.58 -17.82 17.96
CA LEU A 325 -27.10 -19.11 17.50
C LEU A 325 -26.42 -19.46 16.19
N LYS A 326 -25.76 -20.60 16.10
CA LYS A 326 -24.99 -21.03 14.93
C LYS A 326 -25.51 -22.34 14.35
N VAL A 327 -25.56 -22.40 13.04
CA VAL A 327 -25.96 -23.59 12.26
C VAL A 327 -24.84 -24.02 11.33
N SER A 328 -24.63 -25.32 11.18
CA SER A 328 -23.63 -25.85 10.25
C SER A 328 -23.95 -25.46 8.81
N ASN A 329 -22.96 -24.98 8.04
CA ASN A 329 -23.11 -24.63 6.63
C ASN A 329 -23.51 -25.83 5.76
N ALA A 330 -23.24 -27.08 6.21
CA ALA A 330 -23.72 -28.28 5.56
C ALA A 330 -25.25 -28.37 5.56
N ALA A 331 -25.92 -27.88 6.62
CA ALA A 331 -27.38 -27.86 6.69
C ALA A 331 -28.00 -26.84 5.74
N LEU A 332 -27.32 -25.71 5.49
CA LEU A 332 -27.77 -24.70 4.52
C LEU A 332 -27.67 -25.18 3.07
N ARG A 333 -26.79 -26.14 2.79
CA ARG A 333 -26.59 -26.71 1.45
C ARG A 333 -27.44 -27.95 1.20
N PHE A 334 -28.03 -28.54 2.24
CA PHE A 334 -28.83 -29.75 2.12
C PHE A 334 -30.15 -29.44 1.39
N LYS A 335 -30.51 -30.31 0.42
CA LYS A 335 -31.80 -30.32 -0.28
C LYS A 335 -32.37 -31.73 -0.27
N PRO A 336 -33.58 -32.00 0.26
CA PRO A 336 -34.16 -33.31 0.25
C PRO A 336 -34.44 -33.77 -1.18
N GLN A 337 -34.23 -35.07 -1.46
CA GLN A 337 -34.61 -35.70 -2.73
C GLN A 337 -36.14 -35.73 -2.81
N GLY A 338 -36.74 -34.85 -3.62
CA GLY A 338 -38.17 -34.79 -3.82
C GLY A 338 -38.75 -33.41 -4.11
N GLU A 339 -38.06 -32.32 -3.75
CA GLU A 339 -38.48 -30.94 -4.04
C GLU A 339 -37.66 -30.30 -5.16
N GLY A 340 -37.49 -30.96 -6.27
CA GLY A 340 -36.67 -30.45 -7.37
C GLY A 340 -37.11 -30.99 -8.72
N GLY A 341 -38.29 -30.66 -9.14
CA GLY A 341 -38.69 -30.84 -10.53
C GLY A 341 -38.09 -29.76 -11.44
N ALA A 342 -36.81 -29.91 -11.82
CA ALA A 342 -36.23 -29.49 -13.09
C ALA A 342 -34.82 -30.07 -13.21
N PRO A 343 -34.47 -30.83 -14.25
CA PRO A 343 -33.16 -31.44 -14.38
C PRO A 343 -32.11 -30.37 -14.66
N ALA A 344 -31.01 -30.37 -13.86
CA ALA A 344 -29.82 -29.63 -14.13
C ALA A 344 -29.21 -30.12 -15.45
N GLY A 345 -29.44 -29.39 -16.53
CA GLY A 345 -28.81 -29.60 -17.82
C GLY A 345 -27.29 -29.40 -17.71
N LYS A 346 -26.57 -30.32 -18.32
CA LYS A 346 -25.12 -30.33 -18.54
C LYS A 346 -24.66 -28.96 -19.06
N SER A 347 -23.66 -28.40 -18.41
CA SER A 347 -22.91 -27.24 -18.90
C SER A 347 -22.18 -27.58 -20.19
N GLY A 348 -22.68 -27.05 -21.30
CA GLY A 348 -22.00 -26.94 -22.55
C GLY A 348 -21.98 -25.47 -22.94
N ASP A 349 -20.81 -24.99 -23.32
CA ASP A 349 -20.51 -23.67 -23.85
C ASP A 349 -21.61 -23.09 -24.74
N ALA A 350 -22.17 -21.94 -24.40
CA ALA A 350 -22.61 -20.90 -25.34
C ALA A 350 -23.08 -19.66 -24.57
N ALA A 351 -22.50 -18.53 -24.91
CA ALA A 351 -22.85 -17.20 -24.49
C ALA A 351 -24.35 -16.89 -24.78
N ALA A 352 -25.15 -16.67 -23.71
CA ALA A 352 -26.45 -16.03 -23.82
C ALA A 352 -26.72 -15.23 -22.56
N ALA A 353 -26.99 -13.94 -22.75
CA ALA A 353 -27.29 -12.92 -21.76
C ALA A 353 -28.49 -13.24 -20.85
N PRO A 354 -28.55 -12.74 -19.60
CA PRO A 354 -29.50 -13.18 -18.59
C PRO A 354 -30.89 -12.57 -18.78
N ALA A 355 -31.84 -13.35 -19.27
CA ALA A 355 -33.24 -13.02 -19.29
C ALA A 355 -33.88 -12.99 -17.87
N GLY A 356 -33.22 -13.50 -16.85
CA GLY A 356 -33.71 -13.59 -15.47
C GLY A 356 -33.72 -12.27 -14.67
N ALA A 357 -32.82 -11.34 -14.97
CA ALA A 357 -32.73 -10.07 -14.23
C ALA A 357 -33.88 -9.10 -14.54
N ALA A 358 -34.52 -9.23 -15.69
CA ALA A 358 -35.62 -8.37 -16.11
C ALA A 358 -36.96 -8.78 -15.48
N ALA A 359 -37.20 -10.06 -15.23
CA ALA A 359 -38.39 -10.56 -14.55
C ALA A 359 -38.38 -10.18 -13.06
N GLY A 360 -37.20 -10.21 -12.42
CA GLY A 360 -37.03 -9.78 -11.03
C GLY A 360 -37.26 -8.29 -10.80
N ALA A 361 -36.76 -7.43 -11.70
CA ALA A 361 -36.96 -5.98 -11.59
C ALA A 361 -38.44 -5.58 -11.84
N ALA A 362 -39.13 -6.26 -12.75
CA ALA A 362 -40.55 -6.04 -13.00
C ALA A 362 -41.41 -6.46 -11.79
N ALA A 363 -41.10 -7.60 -11.16
CA ALA A 363 -41.78 -8.07 -9.96
C ALA A 363 -41.57 -7.12 -8.77
N GLN A 364 -40.38 -6.59 -8.56
CA GLN A 364 -40.11 -5.61 -7.51
C GLN A 364 -40.84 -4.28 -7.73
N ALA A 365 -40.92 -3.80 -8.96
CA ALA A 365 -41.65 -2.58 -9.27
C ALA A 365 -43.15 -2.75 -9.00
N THR A 366 -43.72 -3.92 -9.28
CA THR A 366 -45.13 -4.24 -9.00
C THR A 366 -45.38 -4.32 -7.48
N GLN A 367 -44.51 -5.01 -6.73
CA GLN A 367 -44.60 -5.08 -5.26
C GLN A 367 -44.49 -3.69 -4.61
N PHE A 368 -43.62 -2.84 -5.09
CA PHE A 368 -43.47 -1.47 -4.58
C PHE A 368 -44.76 -0.65 -4.84
N ARG A 369 -45.32 -0.76 -6.04
CA ARG A 369 -46.60 -0.13 -6.40
C ARG A 369 -47.75 -0.59 -5.49
N ASP A 370 -47.88 -1.91 -5.30
CA ASP A 370 -48.99 -2.49 -4.51
C ASP A 370 -48.88 -2.06 -3.03
N ARG A 371 -47.66 -2.01 -2.49
CA ARG A 371 -47.39 -1.46 -1.16
C ARG A 371 -47.73 0.02 -1.06
N LEU A 372 -47.39 0.81 -2.07
CA LEU A 372 -47.67 2.24 -2.13
C LEU A 372 -49.17 2.51 -2.16
N ILE A 373 -49.98 1.69 -2.86
CA ILE A 373 -51.42 1.77 -2.88
C ILE A 373 -52.03 1.37 -1.53
N ALA A 374 -51.48 0.36 -0.85
CA ALA A 374 -51.94 -0.09 0.45
C ALA A 374 -51.69 0.94 1.57
N ASP A 375 -50.49 1.55 1.59
CA ASP A 375 -50.06 2.44 2.68
C ASP A 375 -50.61 3.88 2.51
N LEU A 376 -50.69 4.39 1.27
CA LEU A 376 -51.14 5.76 0.98
C LEU A 376 -52.65 5.89 0.73
N LYS A 377 -53.38 4.79 0.51
CA LYS A 377 -54.83 4.74 0.21
C LYS A 377 -55.26 5.85 -0.78
N PRO A 378 -54.66 5.89 -1.98
CA PRO A 378 -54.91 6.93 -2.97
C PRO A 378 -56.37 6.87 -3.49
N ASP A 379 -56.91 8.02 -3.85
CA ASP A 379 -58.21 8.07 -4.56
C ASP A 379 -58.07 7.58 -6.03
N ASP A 380 -59.18 7.36 -6.73
CA ASP A 380 -59.15 6.75 -8.07
C ASP A 380 -58.42 7.63 -9.11
N ALA A 381 -58.44 8.96 -8.95
CA ALA A 381 -57.67 9.88 -9.79
C ALA A 381 -56.15 9.79 -9.53
N GLN A 382 -55.75 9.60 -8.27
CA GLN A 382 -54.38 9.40 -7.89
C GLN A 382 -53.84 8.02 -8.33
N LYS A 383 -54.65 6.96 -8.25
CA LYS A 383 -54.29 5.63 -8.76
C LYS A 383 -53.99 5.65 -10.25
N ALA A 384 -54.84 6.33 -11.04
CA ALA A 384 -54.64 6.48 -12.48
C ALA A 384 -53.31 7.23 -12.79
N ARG A 385 -52.97 8.27 -11.98
CA ARG A 385 -51.69 8.99 -12.11
C ARG A 385 -50.49 8.12 -11.73
N PHE A 386 -50.56 7.36 -10.67
CA PHE A 386 -49.51 6.43 -10.28
C PHE A 386 -49.26 5.38 -11.37
N ASP A 387 -50.32 4.83 -11.95
CA ASP A 387 -50.19 3.87 -13.06
C ASP A 387 -49.52 4.47 -14.30
N GLN A 388 -49.78 5.74 -14.60
CA GLN A 388 -49.09 6.47 -15.67
C GLN A 388 -47.60 6.65 -15.33
N ILE A 389 -47.25 7.06 -14.11
CA ILE A 389 -45.88 7.28 -13.66
C ILE A 389 -45.08 5.96 -13.73
N PHE A 390 -45.61 4.86 -13.23
CA PHE A 390 -44.98 3.55 -13.30
C PHE A 390 -44.81 3.04 -14.73
N THR A 391 -45.80 3.30 -15.62
CA THR A 391 -45.73 2.92 -17.03
C THR A 391 -44.65 3.72 -17.76
N THR A 392 -44.58 5.02 -17.52
CA THR A 392 -43.55 5.91 -18.09
C THR A 392 -42.15 5.49 -17.64
N MET A 393 -41.98 5.21 -16.34
CA MET A 393 -40.70 4.71 -15.80
C MET A 393 -40.31 3.37 -16.43
N ARG A 394 -41.23 2.44 -16.56
CA ARG A 394 -40.99 1.13 -17.19
C ARG A 394 -40.52 1.26 -18.64
N THR A 395 -41.16 2.11 -19.43
CA THR A 395 -40.80 2.38 -20.81
C THR A 395 -39.40 3.00 -20.90
N ARG A 396 -39.07 3.95 -20.02
CA ARG A 396 -37.78 4.62 -19.96
C ARG A 396 -36.67 3.67 -19.56
N VAL A 397 -36.86 2.83 -18.56
CA VAL A 397 -35.91 1.81 -18.13
C VAL A 397 -35.69 0.73 -19.21
N MET A 398 -36.73 0.37 -19.96
CA MET A 398 -36.60 -0.52 -21.11
C MET A 398 -35.75 0.10 -22.23
N GLY A 399 -35.89 1.39 -22.51
CA GLY A 399 -35.07 2.10 -23.49
C GLY A 399 -33.60 2.23 -23.11
N LEU A 400 -33.23 2.07 -21.83
CA LEU A 400 -31.86 2.08 -21.39
C LEU A 400 -31.07 0.77 -21.66
N ARG A 401 -31.74 -0.26 -22.20
CA ARG A 401 -31.12 -1.54 -22.56
C ARG A 401 -30.14 -1.40 -23.75
N ASP A 402 -30.36 -0.44 -24.62
CA ASP A 402 -29.58 -0.24 -25.83
C ASP A 402 -28.34 0.65 -25.58
N VAL A 403 -28.17 1.20 -24.37
CA VAL A 403 -27.01 2.00 -23.97
C VAL A 403 -25.87 1.06 -23.58
N GLN A 404 -24.79 1.06 -24.38
CA GLN A 404 -23.63 0.18 -24.17
C GLN A 404 -22.74 0.60 -23.00
N ASP A 405 -22.72 1.90 -22.62
CA ASP A 405 -21.93 2.40 -21.49
C ASP A 405 -22.65 2.13 -20.16
N GLU A 406 -22.01 1.33 -19.30
CA GLU A 406 -22.52 0.98 -17.98
C GLU A 406 -22.64 2.19 -17.04
N GLY A 407 -21.73 3.17 -17.17
CA GLY A 407 -21.71 4.41 -16.38
C GLY A 407 -22.89 5.33 -16.73
N GLU A 408 -23.14 5.52 -18.03
CA GLU A 408 -24.28 6.30 -18.53
C GLU A 408 -25.61 5.61 -18.21
N ARG A 409 -25.68 4.30 -18.34
CA ARG A 409 -26.86 3.50 -17.97
C ARG A 409 -27.21 3.61 -16.48
N ARG A 410 -26.20 3.59 -15.59
CA ARG A 410 -26.39 3.80 -14.13
C ARG A 410 -26.88 5.21 -13.82
N LYS A 411 -26.31 6.25 -14.46
CA LYS A 411 -26.77 7.65 -14.30
C LYS A 411 -28.20 7.82 -14.76
N ALA A 412 -28.54 7.41 -15.97
CA ALA A 412 -29.87 7.52 -16.53
C ALA A 412 -30.92 6.74 -15.72
N SER A 413 -30.55 5.56 -15.17
CA SER A 413 -31.45 4.81 -14.29
C SER A 413 -31.67 5.47 -12.91
N SER A 414 -30.69 6.23 -12.41
CA SER A 414 -30.81 6.99 -11.17
C SER A 414 -31.67 8.25 -11.37
N GLU A 415 -31.51 8.91 -12.50
CA GLU A 415 -32.34 10.07 -12.90
C GLU A 415 -33.80 9.69 -13.07
N ALA A 416 -34.08 8.59 -13.78
CA ALA A 416 -35.42 8.08 -13.95
C ALA A 416 -36.13 7.75 -12.60
N ARG A 417 -35.37 7.22 -11.64
CA ARG A 417 -35.93 6.97 -10.28
C ARG A 417 -36.18 8.25 -9.50
N ASN A 418 -35.30 9.24 -9.62
CA ASN A 418 -35.46 10.53 -8.94
C ASN A 418 -36.65 11.30 -9.52
N GLU A 419 -36.83 11.24 -10.83
CA GLU A 419 -37.99 11.85 -11.51
C GLU A 419 -39.29 11.19 -11.09
N MET A 420 -39.35 9.84 -11.06
CA MET A 420 -40.50 9.10 -10.55
C MET A 420 -40.88 9.52 -9.11
N ARG A 421 -39.89 9.68 -8.23
CA ARG A 421 -40.12 10.14 -6.85
C ARG A 421 -40.74 11.53 -6.81
N ARG A 422 -40.26 12.47 -7.61
CA ARG A 422 -40.79 13.83 -7.70
C ARG A 422 -42.22 13.84 -8.25
N GLU A 423 -42.50 13.04 -9.25
CA GLU A 423 -43.84 12.94 -9.82
C GLU A 423 -44.86 12.32 -8.84
N ILE A 424 -44.44 11.28 -8.09
CA ILE A 424 -45.26 10.70 -7.01
C ILE A 424 -45.51 11.75 -5.94
N GLU A 425 -44.47 12.46 -5.47
CA GLU A 425 -44.59 13.50 -4.45
C GLU A 425 -45.51 14.66 -4.86
N ALA A 426 -45.46 15.05 -6.14
CA ALA A 426 -46.37 16.07 -6.72
C ALA A 426 -47.81 15.61 -6.83
N ALA A 427 -48.08 14.31 -6.91
CA ALA A 427 -49.40 13.73 -6.97
C ALA A 427 -50.05 13.46 -5.58
N LEU A 428 -49.26 13.61 -4.48
CA LEU A 428 -49.72 13.35 -3.12
C LEU A 428 -50.43 14.55 -2.48
N LYS A 429 -51.44 14.28 -1.69
CA LYS A 429 -52.12 15.26 -0.83
C LYS A 429 -51.23 15.59 0.39
N PRO A 430 -51.42 16.79 1.01
CA PRO A 430 -50.59 17.17 2.19
C PRO A 430 -50.61 16.14 3.33
N GLU A 431 -51.73 15.46 3.53
CA GLU A 431 -51.93 14.45 4.58
C GLU A 431 -51.15 13.13 4.30
N GLN A 432 -50.84 12.86 3.04
CA GLN A 432 -50.14 11.65 2.60
C GLN A 432 -48.63 11.83 2.59
N LYS A 433 -48.11 13.07 2.69
CA LYS A 433 -46.66 13.35 2.63
C LYS A 433 -45.88 12.73 3.78
N ALA A 434 -46.45 12.74 4.99
CA ALA A 434 -45.80 12.12 6.16
C ALA A 434 -45.64 10.60 6.01
N ALA A 435 -46.64 9.92 5.46
CA ALA A 435 -46.55 8.48 5.17
C ALA A 435 -45.56 8.19 4.03
N TRP A 436 -45.49 9.06 3.02
CA TRP A 436 -44.50 8.98 1.95
C TRP A 436 -43.06 9.12 2.45
N GLU A 437 -42.80 10.09 3.33
CA GLU A 437 -41.47 10.26 3.95
C GLU A 437 -41.06 9.01 4.76
N THR A 438 -42.00 8.37 5.44
CA THR A 438 -41.74 7.12 6.18
C THR A 438 -41.38 5.99 5.22
N ILE A 439 -42.07 5.83 4.10
CA ILE A 439 -41.76 4.84 3.06
C ILE A 439 -40.38 5.11 2.42
N LEU A 440 -40.05 6.39 2.18
CA LEU A 440 -38.75 6.77 1.67
C LEU A 440 -37.65 6.50 2.67
N ALA A 441 -37.84 6.78 3.96
CA ALA A 441 -36.90 6.50 5.03
C ALA A 441 -36.62 5.00 5.17
N GLU A 442 -37.67 4.15 5.12
CA GLU A 442 -37.54 2.70 5.13
C GLU A 442 -36.79 2.15 3.89
N THR A 443 -37.04 2.74 2.72
CA THR A 443 -36.32 2.35 1.49
C THR A 443 -34.90 2.88 1.44
N ALA A 444 -34.58 3.98 2.13
CA ALA A 444 -33.24 4.55 2.27
C ALA A 444 -32.39 3.81 3.32
N THR A 445 -32.99 3.43 4.47
CA THR A 445 -32.31 2.63 5.51
C THR A 445 -31.96 1.23 5.04
N GLY A 446 -32.71 0.66 4.10
CA GLY A 446 -32.34 -0.58 3.41
C GLY A 446 -31.10 -0.46 2.51
N ARG A 447 -30.58 0.77 2.25
CA ARG A 447 -29.44 1.04 1.35
C ARG A 447 -28.20 1.63 2.00
N THR A 448 -28.29 2.15 3.22
CA THR A 448 -27.19 2.83 3.93
C THR A 448 -26.72 2.12 5.19
N GLY A 449 -27.30 0.95 5.52
CA GLY A 449 -26.78 0.09 6.57
C GLY A 449 -25.51 -0.58 6.11
N GLY A 450 -24.35 -0.20 6.69
CA GLY A 450 -23.10 -0.92 6.53
C GLY A 450 -23.32 -2.41 6.84
N ALA A 451 -23.09 -3.22 5.84
CA ALA A 451 -22.79 -4.65 5.79
C ALA A 451 -23.08 -5.50 7.04
N SER A 452 -24.35 -5.73 7.35
CA SER A 452 -24.82 -7.03 7.80
C SER A 452 -25.61 -7.61 6.63
N THR A 453 -24.97 -8.30 5.70
CA THR A 453 -25.64 -9.02 4.63
C THR A 453 -26.36 -10.22 5.24
N VAL A 454 -27.55 -9.96 5.77
CA VAL A 454 -28.43 -11.03 6.22
C VAL A 454 -29.02 -11.67 4.97
N THR A 455 -28.55 -12.86 4.66
CA THR A 455 -28.99 -13.62 3.49
C THR A 455 -30.11 -14.56 3.89
N PRO A 456 -31.22 -14.66 3.13
CA PRO A 456 -32.23 -15.69 3.39
C PRO A 456 -31.61 -17.08 3.17
N GLY A 457 -31.78 -17.95 4.13
CA GLY A 457 -31.33 -19.34 4.11
C GLY A 457 -32.50 -20.27 4.45
N ARG A 458 -32.40 -21.52 4.02
CA ARG A 458 -33.37 -22.57 4.36
C ARG A 458 -32.61 -23.76 4.93
N VAL A 459 -33.09 -24.25 6.05
CA VAL A 459 -32.61 -25.48 6.68
C VAL A 459 -33.76 -26.46 6.86
N TYR A 460 -33.42 -27.73 7.01
CA TYR A 460 -34.43 -28.77 7.20
C TYR A 460 -34.27 -29.41 8.56
N VAL A 461 -35.36 -29.51 9.30
CA VAL A 461 -35.48 -30.18 10.61
C VAL A 461 -36.25 -31.45 10.44
N ILE A 462 -36.02 -32.45 11.28
CA ILE A 462 -36.83 -33.66 11.25
C ILE A 462 -38.16 -33.38 11.97
N GLY A 463 -39.27 -33.37 11.22
CA GLY A 463 -40.59 -33.27 11.79
C GLY A 463 -41.02 -34.47 12.61
N SER A 464 -42.12 -34.36 13.36
CA SER A 464 -42.74 -35.43 14.13
C SER A 464 -43.07 -36.68 13.30
N ASP A 465 -43.21 -36.49 12.00
CA ASP A 465 -43.54 -37.55 11.01
C ASP A 465 -42.28 -38.22 10.40
N GLY A 466 -41.09 -37.86 10.90
CA GLY A 466 -39.80 -38.34 10.33
C GLY A 466 -39.43 -37.78 8.96
N LYS A 467 -40.21 -36.83 8.44
CA LYS A 467 -39.98 -36.14 7.15
C LYS A 467 -39.24 -34.82 7.34
N PRO A 468 -38.37 -34.43 6.38
CA PRO A 468 -37.72 -33.12 6.43
C PRO A 468 -38.73 -31.97 6.29
N GLN A 469 -38.79 -31.10 7.28
CA GLN A 469 -39.58 -29.89 7.29
C GLN A 469 -38.68 -28.69 7.05
N ALA A 470 -39.00 -27.86 6.06
CA ALA A 470 -38.25 -26.68 5.72
C ALA A 470 -38.50 -25.55 6.75
N VAL A 471 -37.44 -24.98 7.27
CA VAL A 471 -37.48 -23.82 8.16
C VAL A 471 -36.72 -22.68 7.49
N GLU A 472 -37.40 -21.56 7.25
CA GLU A 472 -36.73 -20.37 6.71
C GLU A 472 -36.02 -19.60 7.83
N ILE A 473 -34.77 -19.26 7.58
CA ILE A 473 -33.92 -18.52 8.52
C ILE A 473 -33.24 -17.37 7.79
N ARG A 474 -32.81 -16.38 8.54
CA ARG A 474 -31.90 -15.34 8.05
C ARG A 474 -30.51 -15.58 8.61
N VAL A 475 -29.57 -15.72 7.70
CA VAL A 475 -28.17 -16.04 8.00
C VAL A 475 -27.36 -14.75 8.00
N GLY A 476 -26.58 -14.52 9.06
CA GLY A 476 -25.69 -13.37 9.22
C GLY A 476 -24.23 -13.73 8.96
N LEU A 477 -23.40 -13.59 10.01
CA LEU A 477 -21.96 -13.86 9.97
C LEU A 477 -21.67 -15.34 9.69
N THR A 478 -20.61 -15.64 8.93
CA THR A 478 -20.15 -17.00 8.68
C THR A 478 -18.63 -17.12 8.87
N ASP A 479 -18.19 -18.22 9.45
CA ASP A 479 -16.76 -18.59 9.57
C ASP A 479 -16.31 -19.61 8.50
N GLY A 480 -17.21 -19.94 7.54
CA GLY A 480 -16.96 -20.99 6.55
C GLY A 480 -17.46 -22.37 6.96
N THR A 481 -17.55 -22.68 8.26
CA THR A 481 -18.06 -23.97 8.81
C THR A 481 -19.45 -23.80 9.39
N TYR A 482 -19.67 -22.73 10.13
CA TYR A 482 -20.92 -22.35 10.76
C TYR A 482 -21.38 -20.98 10.28
N SER A 483 -22.68 -20.76 10.34
CA SER A 483 -23.31 -19.47 10.04
C SER A 483 -24.22 -19.06 11.18
N GLU A 484 -24.23 -17.74 11.47
CA GLU A 484 -25.10 -17.13 12.45
C GLU A 484 -26.56 -17.16 11.98
N VAL A 485 -27.47 -17.53 12.85
CA VAL A 485 -28.91 -17.39 12.66
C VAL A 485 -29.38 -16.10 13.33
N VAL A 486 -29.65 -15.08 12.52
CA VAL A 486 -30.09 -13.74 13.01
C VAL A 486 -31.57 -13.74 13.35
N SER A 487 -32.40 -14.43 12.55
CA SER A 487 -33.83 -14.59 12.78
C SER A 487 -34.35 -15.87 12.15
N GLY A 488 -35.34 -16.47 12.75
CA GLY A 488 -35.99 -17.72 12.32
C GLY A 488 -36.66 -18.44 13.50
N SER A 489 -37.36 -19.53 13.23
CA SER A 489 -38.04 -20.33 14.25
C SER A 489 -37.14 -21.40 14.89
N LEU A 490 -35.81 -21.42 14.59
CA LEU A 490 -34.87 -22.37 15.19
C LEU A 490 -34.54 -22.02 16.64
N LYS A 491 -34.47 -23.05 17.47
CA LYS A 491 -34.08 -22.95 18.87
C LYS A 491 -32.76 -23.65 19.10
N GLU A 492 -32.13 -23.34 20.21
CA GLU A 492 -30.95 -24.05 20.70
C GLU A 492 -31.28 -25.53 20.93
N ASN A 493 -30.39 -26.44 20.51
CA ASN A 493 -30.55 -27.90 20.50
C ASN A 493 -31.49 -28.46 19.44
N ASP A 494 -32.06 -27.67 18.52
CA ASP A 494 -32.78 -28.22 17.37
C ASP A 494 -31.82 -29.03 16.49
N GLU A 495 -32.30 -30.17 15.96
CA GLU A 495 -31.53 -31.02 15.07
C GLU A 495 -31.80 -30.67 13.61
N VAL A 496 -30.81 -30.09 12.94
CA VAL A 496 -30.86 -29.74 11.52
C VAL A 496 -30.22 -30.82 10.66
N ILE A 497 -30.81 -31.12 9.52
CA ILE A 497 -30.34 -32.16 8.60
C ILE A 497 -29.13 -31.61 7.81
N THR A 498 -28.00 -32.33 7.86
CA THR A 498 -26.77 -31.99 7.15
C THR A 498 -26.49 -32.88 5.94
N GLY A 499 -27.20 -34.02 5.82
CA GLY A 499 -27.03 -34.95 4.72
C GLY A 499 -27.88 -36.20 4.85
N THR A 500 -27.88 -37.04 3.83
CA THR A 500 -28.48 -38.37 3.84
C THR A 500 -27.40 -39.41 4.15
N GLN A 501 -27.74 -40.41 4.98
CA GLN A 501 -26.87 -41.54 5.25
C GLN A 501 -27.28 -42.65 4.29
N ASP A 502 -26.51 -42.87 3.21
CA ASP A 502 -26.72 -44.00 2.31
C ASP A 502 -26.47 -45.31 3.06
N ALA A 503 -27.46 -46.21 3.08
CA ALA A 503 -27.43 -47.51 3.77
C ALA A 503 -26.43 -48.51 3.17
N LYS A 504 -25.46 -48.09 2.34
CA LYS A 504 -24.53 -48.96 1.60
C LYS A 504 -23.05 -48.85 1.97
N SER A 505 -22.68 -48.32 3.12
CA SER A 505 -21.27 -48.26 3.52
C SER A 505 -20.90 -49.20 4.70
N GLY A 506 -21.65 -50.27 4.91
CA GLY A 506 -21.43 -51.20 6.01
C GLY A 506 -21.04 -52.61 5.58
N ALA A 507 -20.20 -52.83 4.56
CA ALA A 507 -19.61 -54.15 4.29
C ALA A 507 -18.34 -54.03 3.40
N ALA A 508 -17.31 -53.40 3.91
CA ALA A 508 -15.96 -53.67 3.41
C ALA A 508 -15.41 -54.86 4.23
N LYS A 509 -15.61 -56.07 3.74
CA LYS A 509 -14.93 -57.28 4.21
C LYS A 509 -13.42 -57.05 4.18
N SER A 510 -12.83 -57.23 5.35
CA SER A 510 -11.41 -57.49 5.55
C SER A 510 -10.90 -58.48 4.51
N ALA A 511 -10.16 -58.05 3.51
CA ALA A 511 -9.34 -58.91 2.67
C ALA A 511 -7.96 -59.05 3.33
N ALA A 512 -7.61 -60.27 3.70
CA ALA A 512 -6.33 -60.67 4.25
C ALA A 512 -5.17 -60.34 3.26
N PRO A 513 -3.98 -60.01 3.76
CA PRO A 513 -2.84 -59.66 2.91
C PRO A 513 -2.31 -60.93 2.20
N ALA A 514 -2.28 -60.90 0.87
CA ALA A 514 -1.58 -61.85 0.05
C ALA A 514 -0.06 -61.68 0.19
N GLY A 515 0.67 -62.71 0.54
CA GLY A 515 2.11 -62.75 0.73
C GLY A 515 2.92 -62.45 -0.55
N PRO A 516 4.22 -62.20 -0.41
CA PRO A 516 5.07 -61.73 -1.50
C PRO A 516 5.36 -62.82 -2.52
N ARG A 517 5.08 -62.54 -3.80
CA ARG A 517 5.59 -63.34 -4.93
C ARG A 517 7.04 -62.91 -5.21
N MET A 518 7.95 -63.84 -5.00
CA MET A 518 9.30 -63.76 -5.58
C MET A 518 9.19 -63.91 -7.10
N VAL A 519 9.85 -63.06 -7.80
CA VAL A 519 10.20 -63.21 -9.22
C VAL A 519 11.71 -63.07 -9.31
N PHE A 520 12.30 -64.07 -9.94
CA PHE A 520 13.72 -64.19 -10.28
C PHE A 520 14.21 -63.10 -11.21
#